data_d059bd998e4d37ca08b2a7a477d220ba
#
_entry.id   d059bd998e4d37ca08b2a7a477d220ba
#
_cell.length_a   1.000
_cell.length_b   1.000
_cell.length_c   1.000
_cell.angle_alpha   90.00
_cell.angle_beta   90.00
_cell.angle_gamma   90.00
#
_symmetry.space_group_name_H-M   'P 1'
#
loop_
_entity.id
_entity.type
_entity.pdbx_description
1 polymer ?
#
loop_
_entity_poly.entity_id
_entity_poly.type
_entity_poly.pdbx_seq_one_letter_code
_entity_poly.pdbx_strand_id
1 'polypeptide(L)'
;MKKSAITQLFLTITLVLTFLAAGCKSQTISDGTSSGASDSTENTASSGSSESSNTTNESLTEKQDDTLSDLTSRTSDMISKIDNSSPTGTAEEHRTQYLDLKNEVEKLETELDRFEDSLENDYRSSNISRAYFLEKEREIENLEELLDAAEEKLDFTFGMES
;
A
#
# COMPACT_ATOMS: atom_id res chain seq x y z
N MET A 1 -24.37 0.52 6.54
CA MET A 1 -24.82 -0.69 5.84
C MET A 1 -24.24 -0.74 4.43
N LYS A 2 -22.90 -0.83 4.30
CA LYS A 2 -22.18 -1.00 3.00
C LYS A 2 -21.10 -2.09 3.04
N LYS A 3 -21.13 -2.97 4.04
CA LYS A 3 -20.07 -3.95 4.32
C LYS A 3 -20.14 -5.28 3.54
N SER A 4 -21.09 -5.46 2.60
CA SER A 4 -21.34 -6.79 1.99
C SER A 4 -20.72 -7.02 0.61
N ALA A 5 -20.09 -6.03 -0.01
CA ALA A 5 -19.56 -6.16 -1.37
C ALA A 5 -18.07 -6.55 -1.40
N ILE A 6 -17.30 -6.17 -0.40
CA ILE A 6 -15.85 -6.38 -0.36
C ILE A 6 -15.50 -7.81 0.06
N THR A 7 -16.20 -8.38 1.03
CA THR A 7 -15.96 -9.75 1.51
C THR A 7 -16.17 -10.83 0.43
N GLN A 8 -17.04 -10.58 -0.55
CA GLN A 8 -17.24 -11.53 -1.66
C GLN A 8 -16.16 -11.44 -2.75
N LEU A 9 -15.44 -10.30 -2.82
CA LEU A 9 -14.38 -10.13 -3.81
C LEU A 9 -13.11 -10.90 -3.41
N PHE A 10 -12.81 -10.99 -2.12
CA PHE A 10 -11.59 -11.66 -1.62
C PHE A 10 -11.62 -13.18 -1.74
N LEU A 11 -12.79 -13.80 -1.66
CA LEU A 11 -12.90 -15.28 -1.78
C LEU A 11 -12.57 -15.79 -3.21
N THR A 12 -12.64 -14.91 -4.21
CA THR A 12 -12.36 -15.28 -5.61
C THR A 12 -10.89 -15.09 -5.99
N ILE A 13 -10.16 -14.20 -5.31
CA ILE A 13 -8.75 -13.89 -5.62
C ILE A 13 -7.82 -14.96 -5.06
N THR A 14 -8.11 -15.52 -3.90
CA THR A 14 -7.29 -16.58 -3.27
C THR A 14 -7.26 -17.89 -4.06
N LEU A 15 -8.24 -18.14 -4.92
CA LEU A 15 -8.32 -19.38 -5.71
C LEU A 15 -7.51 -19.33 -7.02
N VAL A 16 -7.11 -18.14 -7.48
CA VAL A 16 -6.41 -17.96 -8.77
C VAL A 16 -4.88 -18.01 -8.63
N LEU A 17 -4.35 -17.79 -7.43
CA LEU A 17 -2.88 -17.74 -7.21
C LEU A 17 -2.17 -19.08 -7.06
N THR A 18 -2.88 -20.19 -7.06
CA THR A 18 -2.27 -21.53 -6.86
C THR A 18 -1.91 -22.29 -8.15
N PHE A 19 -2.08 -21.72 -9.34
CA PHE A 19 -1.89 -22.45 -10.60
C PHE A 19 -0.73 -22.02 -11.51
N LEU A 20 0.19 -21.16 -11.06
CA LEU A 20 1.30 -20.67 -11.90
C LEU A 20 2.70 -20.99 -11.37
N ALA A 21 2.92 -22.25 -10.96
CA ALA A 21 4.26 -22.75 -10.65
C ALA A 21 4.54 -24.08 -11.37
N ALA A 22 4.63 -24.06 -12.70
CA ALA A 22 5.31 -25.15 -13.42
C ALA A 22 5.67 -24.68 -14.84
N GLY A 23 6.98 -24.57 -15.13
CA GLY A 23 7.47 -24.62 -16.50
C GLY A 23 8.45 -23.55 -16.93
N CYS A 24 9.68 -23.56 -16.39
CA CYS A 24 10.84 -23.00 -17.10
C CYS A 24 11.64 -24.15 -17.69
N LYS A 25 11.70 -24.22 -19.01
CA LYS A 25 12.69 -25.02 -19.72
C LYS A 25 13.48 -24.14 -20.68
N SER A 26 14.78 -24.07 -20.42
CA SER A 26 15.81 -23.39 -21.18
C SER A 26 15.88 -23.93 -22.62
N GLN A 27 16.11 -23.04 -23.60
CA GLN A 27 16.82 -23.38 -24.82
C GLN A 27 17.71 -22.22 -25.26
N THR A 28 19.00 -22.48 -25.21
CA THR A 28 20.09 -21.80 -25.90
C THR A 28 20.16 -22.31 -27.32
N ILE A 29 20.40 -21.45 -28.34
CA ILE A 29 21.11 -21.69 -29.61
C ILE A 29 21.39 -20.30 -30.22
N SER A 30 22.60 -19.90 -30.29
CA SER A 30 23.67 -19.72 -31.27
C SER A 30 23.37 -19.01 -32.58
N ASP A 31 24.23 -18.01 -32.84
CA ASP A 31 24.87 -17.58 -34.07
C ASP A 31 24.08 -17.10 -35.29
N GLY A 32 24.52 -15.93 -35.75
CA GLY A 32 24.21 -15.41 -37.07
C GLY A 32 24.79 -14.01 -37.32
N THR A 33 26.07 -13.95 -37.61
CA THR A 33 26.80 -12.81 -38.16
C THR A 33 26.20 -12.32 -39.49
N SER A 34 25.98 -11.02 -39.68
CA SER A 34 26.25 -10.36 -40.96
C SER A 34 26.31 -8.85 -40.89
N SER A 35 27.35 -8.34 -41.44
CA SER A 35 27.76 -6.97 -41.67
C SER A 35 26.81 -6.16 -42.58
N GLY A 36 26.72 -4.85 -42.37
CA GLY A 36 26.14 -3.91 -43.33
C GLY A 36 26.33 -2.47 -42.85
N ALA A 37 27.26 -1.77 -43.50
CA ALA A 37 27.77 -0.45 -43.18
C ALA A 37 26.85 0.69 -43.65
N SER A 38 27.09 1.85 -43.02
CA SER A 38 26.91 3.24 -43.54
C SER A 38 25.47 3.78 -43.65
N ASP A 39 25.12 4.84 -42.98
CA ASP A 39 25.39 6.21 -43.42
C ASP A 39 25.09 7.24 -42.32
N SER A 40 25.91 8.28 -42.30
CA SER A 40 25.86 9.45 -41.46
C SER A 40 24.62 10.33 -41.72
N THR A 41 23.98 10.82 -40.66
CA THR A 41 23.53 12.22 -40.68
C THR A 41 23.52 12.77 -39.25
N GLU A 42 24.43 13.68 -39.05
CA GLU A 42 24.48 14.67 -37.98
C GLU A 42 23.14 15.41 -37.86
N ASN A 43 22.58 15.50 -36.67
CA ASN A 43 21.80 16.68 -36.36
C ASN A 43 21.96 17.06 -34.86
N THR A 44 22.54 18.20 -34.76
CA THR A 44 22.99 19.01 -33.65
C THR A 44 21.90 19.31 -32.63
N ALA A 45 22.28 19.15 -31.38
CA ALA A 45 21.98 19.94 -30.18
C ALA A 45 20.62 20.64 -30.02
N SER A 46 19.89 20.25 -28.99
CA SER A 46 19.35 21.26 -28.09
C SER A 46 19.46 20.74 -26.67
N SER A 47 20.48 21.24 -26.02
CA SER A 47 20.69 21.17 -24.57
C SER A 47 19.62 22.05 -23.92
N GLY A 48 18.50 21.44 -23.54
CA GLY A 48 17.48 22.06 -22.68
C GLY A 48 17.68 21.54 -21.29
N SER A 49 18.44 22.30 -20.51
CA SER A 49 18.60 22.11 -19.06
C SER A 49 17.24 22.19 -18.39
N SER A 50 16.72 21.05 -17.94
CA SER A 50 15.55 20.94 -17.06
C SER A 50 16.00 20.47 -15.69
N GLU A 51 16.94 21.19 -15.08
CA GLU A 51 17.43 20.92 -13.73
C GLU A 51 16.59 21.56 -12.62
N SER A 52 15.40 22.13 -12.91
CA SER A 52 14.62 22.85 -11.90
C SER A 52 13.41 22.06 -11.36
N SER A 53 13.06 20.92 -11.92
CA SER A 53 11.88 20.14 -11.47
C SER A 53 12.22 18.97 -10.55
N ASN A 54 13.46 18.49 -10.52
CA ASN A 54 13.84 17.32 -9.73
C ASN A 54 13.86 17.60 -8.22
N THR A 55 14.36 18.76 -7.79
CA THR A 55 14.54 19.05 -6.36
C THR A 55 13.20 19.18 -5.61
N THR A 56 12.15 19.68 -6.27
CA THR A 56 10.82 19.81 -5.65
C THR A 56 10.13 18.46 -5.53
N ASN A 57 10.28 17.60 -6.51
CA ASN A 57 9.68 16.25 -6.52
C ASN A 57 10.35 15.30 -5.52
N GLU A 58 11.67 15.36 -5.36
CA GLU A 58 12.40 14.56 -4.36
C GLU A 58 11.97 14.90 -2.93
N SER A 59 11.88 16.19 -2.60
CA SER A 59 11.42 16.63 -1.26
C SER A 59 9.98 16.23 -0.96
N LEU A 60 9.11 16.16 -1.99
CA LEU A 60 7.72 15.74 -1.83
C LEU A 60 7.64 14.24 -1.54
N THR A 61 8.32 13.42 -2.33
CA THR A 61 8.33 11.96 -2.16
C THR A 61 8.96 11.56 -0.84
N GLU A 62 10.05 12.20 -0.41
CA GLU A 62 10.66 11.98 0.89
C GLU A 62 9.66 12.25 2.04
N LYS A 63 8.92 13.35 1.97
CA LYS A 63 7.87 13.65 2.96
C LYS A 63 6.74 12.62 2.97
N GLN A 64 6.34 12.13 1.80
CA GLN A 64 5.31 11.09 1.69
C GLN A 64 5.83 9.76 2.25
N ASP A 65 7.07 9.39 1.97
CA ASP A 65 7.72 8.20 2.51
C ASP A 65 7.82 8.24 4.04
N ASP A 66 8.20 9.39 4.60
CA ASP A 66 8.24 9.60 6.06
C ASP A 66 6.84 9.45 6.69
N THR A 67 5.82 10.02 6.06
CA THR A 67 4.43 9.93 6.54
C THR A 67 3.93 8.50 6.51
N LEU A 68 4.16 7.77 5.42
CA LEU A 68 3.74 6.37 5.30
C LEU A 68 4.52 5.46 6.27
N SER A 69 5.79 5.74 6.51
CA SER A 69 6.62 5.04 7.51
C SER A 69 6.07 5.23 8.93
N ASP A 70 5.62 6.45 9.28
CA ASP A 70 4.96 6.72 10.58
C ASP A 70 3.64 5.95 10.70
N LEU A 71 2.79 5.99 9.67
CA LEU A 71 1.53 5.24 9.64
C LEU A 71 1.77 3.73 9.76
N THR A 72 2.78 3.20 9.07
CA THR A 72 3.17 1.78 9.16
C THR A 72 3.58 1.39 10.59
N SER A 73 4.40 2.23 11.23
CA SER A 73 4.84 1.99 12.61
C SER A 73 3.65 1.98 13.58
N ARG A 74 2.76 2.97 13.46
CA ARG A 74 1.58 3.10 14.33
C ARG A 74 0.57 1.98 14.10
N THR A 75 0.39 1.52 12.86
CA THR A 75 -0.42 0.35 12.54
C THR A 75 0.13 -0.90 13.22
N SER A 76 1.44 -1.13 13.14
CA SER A 76 2.11 -2.24 13.82
C SER A 76 1.94 -2.19 15.35
N ASP A 77 2.07 -1.00 15.93
CA ASP A 77 1.88 -0.79 17.36
C ASP A 77 0.42 -1.06 17.77
N MET A 78 -0.55 -0.64 16.95
CA MET A 78 -1.97 -0.88 17.19
C MET A 78 -2.32 -2.36 17.14
N ILE A 79 -1.81 -3.09 16.14
CA ILE A 79 -1.96 -4.54 16.04
C ILE A 79 -1.40 -5.21 17.29
N SER A 80 -0.19 -4.84 17.69
CA SER A 80 0.45 -5.36 18.89
C SER A 80 -0.35 -5.07 20.16
N LYS A 81 -0.98 -3.89 20.26
CA LYS A 81 -1.84 -3.50 21.36
C LYS A 81 -3.11 -4.34 21.42
N ILE A 82 -3.74 -4.60 20.26
CA ILE A 82 -4.91 -5.48 20.16
C ILE A 82 -4.53 -6.92 20.51
N ASP A 83 -3.39 -7.41 19.98
CA ASP A 83 -2.90 -8.76 20.22
C ASP A 83 -2.65 -9.07 21.70
N ASN A 84 -2.22 -8.07 22.44
CA ASN A 84 -1.97 -8.18 23.87
C ASN A 84 -3.17 -7.75 24.73
N SER A 85 -4.29 -7.35 24.12
CA SER A 85 -5.49 -6.97 24.84
C SER A 85 -6.27 -8.21 25.29
N SER A 86 -6.88 -8.12 26.46
CA SER A 86 -7.83 -9.10 26.93
C SER A 86 -8.88 -8.40 27.81
N PRO A 87 -10.15 -8.84 27.72
CA PRO A 87 -11.20 -8.26 28.57
C PRO A 87 -10.86 -8.47 30.04
N THR A 88 -10.74 -7.39 30.82
CA THR A 88 -10.43 -7.45 32.25
C THR A 88 -11.38 -6.56 33.02
N GLY A 89 -11.91 -7.06 34.12
CA GLY A 89 -12.82 -6.31 35.02
C GLY A 89 -14.29 -6.64 34.77
N THR A 90 -15.15 -5.63 34.94
CA THR A 90 -16.61 -5.74 34.74
C THR A 90 -17.01 -5.66 33.27
N ALA A 91 -18.23 -6.06 32.94
CA ALA A 91 -18.76 -5.96 31.58
C ALA A 91 -18.75 -4.53 31.03
N GLU A 92 -18.88 -3.52 31.88
CA GLU A 92 -18.82 -2.11 31.49
C GLU A 92 -17.37 -1.68 31.17
N GLU A 93 -16.42 -2.15 31.98
CA GLU A 93 -14.98 -1.91 31.71
C GLU A 93 -14.53 -2.60 30.42
N HIS A 94 -15.00 -3.84 30.14
CA HIS A 94 -14.74 -4.53 28.87
C HIS A 94 -15.22 -3.71 27.68
N ARG A 95 -16.47 -3.19 27.77
CA ARG A 95 -17.04 -2.38 26.69
C ARG A 95 -16.25 -1.08 26.49
N THR A 96 -15.80 -0.46 27.56
CA THR A 96 -14.97 0.76 27.47
C THR A 96 -13.64 0.45 26.79
N GLN A 97 -12.94 -0.61 27.23
CA GLN A 97 -11.68 -1.03 26.61
C GLN A 97 -11.84 -1.32 25.10
N TYR A 98 -12.90 -2.04 24.73
CA TYR A 98 -13.23 -2.31 23.33
C TYR A 98 -13.43 -1.03 22.52
N LEU A 99 -14.26 -0.11 23.03
CA LEU A 99 -14.55 1.15 22.32
C LEU A 99 -13.32 2.03 22.16
N ASP A 100 -12.44 2.08 23.16
CA ASP A 100 -11.21 2.85 23.10
C ASP A 100 -10.28 2.31 22.02
N LEU A 101 -10.09 0.96 21.97
CA LEU A 101 -9.27 0.33 20.92
C LEU A 101 -9.88 0.51 19.55
N LYS A 102 -11.19 0.34 19.41
CA LYS A 102 -11.89 0.53 18.14
C LYS A 102 -11.76 1.95 17.62
N ASN A 103 -11.93 2.95 18.48
CA ASN A 103 -11.74 4.35 18.08
C ASN A 103 -10.29 4.66 17.63
N GLU A 104 -9.30 3.98 18.22
CA GLU A 104 -7.90 4.14 17.79
C GLU A 104 -7.67 3.52 16.40
N VAL A 105 -8.29 2.37 16.09
CA VAL A 105 -8.26 1.76 14.75
C VAL A 105 -8.93 2.69 13.74
N GLU A 106 -10.18 3.11 13.97
CA GLU A 106 -10.93 4.01 13.08
C GLU A 106 -10.18 5.33 12.80
N LYS A 107 -9.40 5.80 13.77
CA LYS A 107 -8.55 6.98 13.60
C LYS A 107 -7.39 6.72 12.65
N LEU A 108 -6.72 5.56 12.74
CA LEU A 108 -5.64 5.19 11.83
C LEU A 108 -6.18 4.99 10.40
N GLU A 109 -7.32 4.33 10.23
CA GLU A 109 -8.00 4.19 8.94
C GLU A 109 -8.27 5.56 8.32
N THR A 110 -8.85 6.49 9.10
CA THR A 110 -9.10 7.86 8.63
C THR A 110 -7.81 8.60 8.23
N GLU A 111 -6.70 8.33 8.89
CA GLU A 111 -5.40 8.94 8.55
C GLU A 111 -4.80 8.32 7.28
N LEU A 112 -4.98 7.00 7.05
CA LEU A 112 -4.62 6.30 5.81
C LEU A 112 -5.43 6.85 4.63
N ASP A 113 -6.76 6.94 4.75
CA ASP A 113 -7.65 7.53 3.73
C ASP A 113 -7.17 8.94 3.31
N ARG A 114 -6.84 9.79 4.29
CA ARG A 114 -6.35 11.14 4.00
C ARG A 114 -5.00 11.15 3.32
N PHE A 115 -4.13 10.20 3.66
CA PHE A 115 -2.84 10.07 3.00
C PHE A 115 -3.02 9.60 1.56
N GLU A 116 -3.92 8.63 1.31
CA GLU A 116 -4.29 8.17 -0.01
C GLU A 116 -4.85 9.30 -0.88
N ASP A 117 -5.82 10.08 -0.36
CA ASP A 117 -6.37 11.26 -1.03
C ASP A 117 -5.28 12.28 -1.42
N SER A 118 -4.30 12.49 -0.53
CA SER A 118 -3.16 13.38 -0.80
C SER A 118 -2.27 12.83 -1.91
N LEU A 119 -1.98 11.54 -1.88
CA LEU A 119 -1.16 10.85 -2.88
C LEU A 119 -1.83 10.88 -4.26
N GLU A 120 -3.15 10.64 -4.32
CA GLU A 120 -3.93 10.71 -5.55
C GLU A 120 -3.93 12.13 -6.14
N ASN A 121 -4.07 13.15 -5.29
CA ASN A 121 -4.00 14.55 -5.72
C ASN A 121 -2.63 14.92 -6.29
N ASP A 122 -1.55 14.44 -5.67
CA ASP A 122 -0.18 14.67 -6.15
C ASP A 122 0.06 13.95 -7.48
N TYR A 123 -0.47 12.75 -7.66
CA TYR A 123 -0.43 12.03 -8.92
C TYR A 123 -1.22 12.77 -10.02
N ARG A 124 -2.45 13.20 -9.75
CA ARG A 124 -3.27 13.98 -10.68
C ARG A 124 -2.62 15.31 -11.09
N SER A 125 -1.89 15.92 -10.17
CA SER A 125 -1.13 17.14 -10.41
C SER A 125 0.21 16.91 -11.10
N SER A 126 0.56 15.66 -11.43
CA SER A 126 1.84 15.27 -12.01
C SER A 126 3.05 15.59 -11.14
N ASN A 127 2.86 15.70 -9.83
CA ASN A 127 3.93 15.94 -8.86
C ASN A 127 4.72 14.67 -8.57
N ILE A 128 4.08 13.49 -8.71
CA ILE A 128 4.69 12.19 -8.52
C ILE A 128 4.49 11.31 -9.75
N SER A 129 5.38 10.33 -9.93
CA SER A 129 5.29 9.38 -11.04
C SER A 129 4.19 8.34 -10.81
N ARG A 130 3.67 7.76 -11.90
CA ARG A 130 2.71 6.65 -11.81
C ARG A 130 3.30 5.43 -11.08
N ALA A 131 4.58 5.15 -11.27
CA ALA A 131 5.22 4.01 -10.63
C ALA A 131 5.26 4.18 -9.10
N TYR A 132 5.63 5.37 -8.63
CA TYR A 132 5.62 5.73 -7.21
C TYR A 132 4.20 5.68 -6.63
N PHE A 133 3.21 6.26 -7.31
CA PHE A 133 1.81 6.23 -6.89
C PHE A 133 1.32 4.79 -6.68
N LEU A 134 1.48 3.90 -7.66
CA LEU A 134 1.03 2.50 -7.58
C LEU A 134 1.79 1.67 -6.52
N GLU A 135 3.03 2.05 -6.21
CA GLU A 135 3.79 1.43 -5.14
C GLU A 135 3.20 1.80 -3.79
N LYS A 136 2.95 3.10 -3.57
CA LYS A 136 2.39 3.59 -2.30
C LYS A 136 0.94 3.19 -2.08
N GLU A 137 0.12 3.19 -3.12
CA GLU A 137 -1.26 2.66 -3.09
C GLU A 137 -1.28 1.22 -2.56
N ARG A 138 -0.39 0.36 -3.06
CA ARG A 138 -0.28 -1.03 -2.56
C ARG A 138 0.18 -1.12 -1.11
N GLU A 139 1.07 -0.23 -0.68
CA GLU A 139 1.51 -0.18 0.72
C GLU A 139 0.34 0.23 1.63
N ILE A 140 -0.49 1.20 1.22
CA ILE A 140 -1.69 1.63 1.94
C ILE A 140 -2.70 0.49 2.02
N GLU A 141 -3.07 -0.15 0.90
CA GLU A 141 -3.97 -1.30 0.86
C GLU A 141 -3.55 -2.40 1.84
N ASN A 142 -2.24 -2.69 1.93
CA ASN A 142 -1.73 -3.68 2.89
C ASN A 142 -1.93 -3.24 4.35
N LEU A 143 -1.81 -1.94 4.66
CA LEU A 143 -2.03 -1.44 6.02
C LEU A 143 -3.50 -1.48 6.40
N GLU A 144 -4.39 -1.17 5.47
CA GLU A 144 -5.85 -1.29 5.66
C GLU A 144 -6.27 -2.74 5.91
N GLU A 145 -5.77 -3.70 5.12
CA GLU A 145 -6.02 -5.12 5.34
C GLU A 145 -5.54 -5.58 6.74
N LEU A 146 -4.42 -5.06 7.21
CA LEU A 146 -3.90 -5.38 8.55
C LEU A 146 -4.76 -4.77 9.66
N LEU A 147 -5.30 -3.56 9.47
CA LEU A 147 -6.21 -2.93 10.43
C LEU A 147 -7.57 -3.63 10.45
N ASP A 148 -8.13 -4.01 9.30
CA ASP A 148 -9.35 -4.81 9.19
C ASP A 148 -9.21 -6.13 9.95
N ALA A 149 -8.10 -6.85 9.75
CA ALA A 149 -7.83 -8.10 10.47
C ALA A 149 -7.68 -7.89 11.99
N ALA A 150 -7.11 -6.76 12.40
CA ALA A 150 -6.97 -6.41 13.80
C ALA A 150 -8.32 -6.03 14.43
N GLU A 151 -9.21 -5.35 13.68
CA GLU A 151 -10.59 -5.06 14.11
C GLU A 151 -11.40 -6.35 14.28
N GLU A 152 -11.35 -7.27 13.32
CA GLU A 152 -12.01 -8.58 13.43
C GLU A 152 -11.53 -9.35 14.67
N LYS A 153 -10.24 -9.32 14.94
CA LYS A 153 -9.67 -9.95 16.14
C LYS A 153 -10.13 -9.27 17.43
N LEU A 154 -10.24 -7.94 17.42
CA LEU A 154 -10.75 -7.16 18.54
C LEU A 154 -12.21 -7.53 18.84
N ASP A 155 -13.06 -7.57 17.79
CA ASP A 155 -14.47 -7.95 17.90
C ASP A 155 -14.61 -9.37 18.48
N PHE A 156 -13.82 -10.32 17.99
CA PHE A 156 -13.79 -11.68 18.50
C PHE A 156 -13.34 -11.74 19.98
N THR A 157 -12.25 -11.05 20.31
CA THR A 157 -11.66 -11.09 21.68
C THR A 157 -12.61 -10.53 22.73
N PHE A 158 -13.38 -9.50 22.38
CA PHE A 158 -14.33 -8.86 23.30
C PHE A 158 -15.77 -9.37 23.16
N GLY A 159 -16.01 -10.36 22.28
CA GLY A 159 -17.34 -10.97 22.09
C GLY A 159 -18.38 -9.99 21.51
N MET A 160 -17.93 -9.05 20.66
CA MET A 160 -18.78 -8.03 20.04
C MET A 160 -19.22 -8.42 18.62
N GLU A 161 -19.06 -9.69 18.25
CA GLU A 161 -19.54 -10.22 16.97
C GLU A 161 -21.07 -10.11 16.88
N SER A 162 -21.56 -9.60 15.74
CA SER A 162 -22.99 -9.41 15.43
C SER A 162 -23.48 -10.39 14.38
#